data_096583a049fb0ea43cef37f745b67eb2
#
_entry.id   096583a049fb0ea43cef37f745b67eb2
#
_cell.length_a   1.000
_cell.length_b   1.000
_cell.length_c   1.000
_cell.angle_alpha   90.00
_cell.angle_beta   90.00
_cell.angle_gamma   90.00
#
_symmetry.space_group_name_H-M   'P 1'
#
loop_
_entity.id
_entity.type
_entity.pdbx_description
1 polymer ?
#
loop_
_entity_poly.entity_id
_entity_poly.type
_entity_poly.pdbx_seq_one_letter_code
_entity_poly.pdbx_strand_id
1 'polypeptide(L)'
;MSNKVEILMHPVRMKISQALMRNKENGLTSLEMVKIIKDVPQATLYRHIQILLDSGIIRVIKEKKVKSVSEKYYTLNEDEARLDAREWKKASHQEKLNYISYYQLSLMSQYQNYLKKLEKQNCPEDGATFSLVELKIDDESFKEFQNELNELITKYYHTTSKNNGKDATVRTIAVTIIPDA
;
A
#
# COMPACT_ATOMS: atom_id res chain seq x y z
N MET A 1 14.96 -16.79 -7.32
CA MET A 1 13.82 -16.36 -6.48
C MET A 1 13.69 -14.87 -6.67
N SER A 2 12.51 -14.38 -7.06
CA SER A 2 12.27 -12.94 -7.18
C SER A 2 12.41 -12.27 -5.81
N ASN A 3 13.13 -11.14 -5.76
CA ASN A 3 13.36 -10.40 -4.51
C ASN A 3 12.00 -9.87 -4.01
N LYS A 4 11.67 -10.11 -2.73
CA LYS A 4 10.40 -9.68 -2.10
C LYS A 4 10.20 -8.16 -2.22
N VAL A 5 11.28 -7.38 -2.14
CA VAL A 5 11.26 -5.93 -2.32
C VAL A 5 10.81 -5.58 -3.76
N GLU A 6 11.36 -6.25 -4.76
CA GLU A 6 10.95 -6.08 -6.17
C GLU A 6 9.46 -6.43 -6.37
N ILE A 7 8.98 -7.47 -5.70
CA ILE A 7 7.57 -7.85 -5.78
C ILE A 7 6.69 -6.77 -5.16
N LEU A 8 7.00 -6.30 -3.95
CA LEU A 8 6.19 -5.31 -3.24
C LEU A 8 6.20 -3.92 -3.90
N MET A 9 7.35 -3.51 -4.43
CA MET A 9 7.54 -2.14 -4.95
C MET A 9 7.17 -1.96 -6.43
N HIS A 10 6.64 -2.98 -7.09
CA HIS A 10 6.15 -2.83 -8.46
C HIS A 10 4.86 -2.00 -8.51
N PRO A 11 4.72 -0.98 -9.38
CA PRO A 11 3.59 -0.04 -9.38
C PRO A 11 2.22 -0.70 -9.41
N VAL A 12 2.02 -1.71 -10.27
CA VAL A 12 0.74 -2.42 -10.37
C VAL A 12 0.46 -3.23 -9.08
N ARG A 13 1.48 -3.89 -8.53
CA ARG A 13 1.32 -4.69 -7.32
C ARG A 13 1.06 -3.81 -6.09
N MET A 14 1.66 -2.62 -6.03
CA MET A 14 1.35 -1.62 -5.01
C MET A 14 -0.13 -1.19 -5.06
N LYS A 15 -0.69 -0.96 -6.27
CA LYS A 15 -2.12 -0.65 -6.44
C LYS A 15 -3.03 -1.78 -5.96
N ILE A 16 -2.67 -3.03 -6.27
CA ILE A 16 -3.39 -4.22 -5.78
C ILE A 16 -3.35 -4.28 -4.26
N SER A 17 -2.16 -4.16 -3.66
CA SER A 17 -1.99 -4.19 -2.21
C SER A 17 -2.80 -3.08 -1.51
N GLN A 18 -2.80 -1.87 -2.04
CA GLN A 18 -3.61 -0.76 -1.52
C GLN A 18 -5.12 -1.03 -1.62
N ALA A 19 -5.59 -1.60 -2.73
CA ALA A 19 -6.99 -1.98 -2.88
C ALA A 19 -7.40 -3.03 -1.84
N LEU A 20 -6.55 -4.03 -1.60
CA LEU A 20 -6.76 -5.07 -0.60
C LEU A 20 -6.70 -4.54 0.84
N MET A 21 -5.78 -3.61 1.16
CA MET A 21 -5.73 -2.94 2.47
C MET A 21 -7.05 -2.26 2.83
N ARG A 22 -7.69 -1.61 1.85
CA ARG A 22 -8.98 -0.93 2.04
C ARG A 22 -10.15 -1.88 2.20
N ASN A 23 -9.98 -3.16 1.82
CA ASN A 23 -11.04 -4.18 1.83
C ASN A 23 -10.60 -5.42 2.61
N LYS A 24 -9.87 -5.21 3.70
CA LYS A 24 -9.21 -6.25 4.49
C LYS A 24 -10.16 -7.34 4.99
N GLU A 25 -11.34 -6.97 5.47
CA GLU A 25 -12.29 -7.89 6.09
C GLU A 25 -12.97 -8.83 5.08
N ASN A 26 -13.40 -8.28 3.96
CA ASN A 26 -14.18 -9.02 2.96
C ASN A 26 -13.30 -9.58 1.83
N GLY A 27 -12.09 -9.05 1.68
CA GLY A 27 -11.25 -9.31 0.53
C GLY A 27 -11.84 -8.76 -0.76
N LEU A 28 -11.15 -8.98 -1.87
CA LEU A 28 -11.62 -8.62 -3.22
C LEU A 28 -11.41 -9.78 -4.17
N THR A 29 -12.35 -9.96 -5.10
CA THR A 29 -12.16 -10.83 -6.27
C THR A 29 -11.27 -10.13 -7.31
N SER A 30 -10.70 -10.90 -8.23
CA SER A 30 -9.94 -10.33 -9.35
C SER A 30 -10.78 -9.36 -10.19
N LEU A 31 -12.06 -9.63 -10.39
CA LEU A 31 -12.97 -8.75 -11.13
C LEU A 31 -13.26 -7.45 -10.38
N GLU A 32 -13.40 -7.48 -9.07
CA GLU A 32 -13.57 -6.28 -8.25
C GLU A 32 -12.30 -5.42 -8.28
N MET A 33 -11.12 -6.04 -8.22
CA MET A 33 -9.85 -5.32 -8.38
C MET A 33 -9.73 -4.63 -9.74
N VAL A 34 -10.16 -5.28 -10.84
CA VAL A 34 -10.23 -4.65 -12.18
C VAL A 34 -11.15 -3.43 -12.19
N LYS A 35 -12.29 -3.47 -11.51
CA LYS A 35 -13.23 -2.34 -11.42
C LYS A 35 -12.66 -1.18 -10.61
N ILE A 36 -11.83 -1.46 -9.61
CA ILE A 36 -11.18 -0.45 -8.76
C ILE A 36 -9.95 0.15 -9.45
N ILE A 37 -9.11 -0.71 -10.07
CA ILE A 37 -7.82 -0.35 -10.69
C ILE A 37 -8.02 -0.19 -12.20
N LYS A 38 -8.66 0.90 -12.60
CA LYS A 38 -9.13 1.13 -13.97
C LYS A 38 -8.02 1.44 -14.99
N ASP A 39 -6.84 1.83 -14.53
CA ASP A 39 -5.72 2.28 -15.35
C ASP A 39 -4.73 1.15 -15.69
N VAL A 40 -5.07 -0.10 -15.35
CA VAL A 40 -4.27 -1.29 -15.67
C VAL A 40 -5.11 -2.28 -16.49
N PRO A 41 -4.63 -2.76 -17.64
CA PRO A 41 -5.33 -3.78 -18.42
C PRO A 41 -5.62 -5.04 -17.60
N GLN A 42 -6.80 -5.63 -17.78
CA GLN A 42 -7.27 -6.78 -17.00
C GLN A 42 -6.28 -7.96 -17.03
N ALA A 43 -5.76 -8.33 -18.20
CA ALA A 43 -4.81 -9.43 -18.32
C ALA A 43 -3.50 -9.16 -17.54
N THR A 44 -3.02 -7.92 -17.56
CA THR A 44 -1.87 -7.48 -16.77
C THR A 44 -2.15 -7.59 -15.28
N LEU A 45 -3.33 -7.12 -14.85
CA LEU A 45 -3.74 -7.18 -13.44
C LEU A 45 -3.79 -8.63 -12.93
N TYR A 46 -4.38 -9.53 -13.70
CA TYR A 46 -4.47 -10.97 -13.35
C TYR A 46 -3.09 -11.60 -13.19
N ARG A 47 -2.15 -11.30 -14.08
CA ARG A 47 -0.77 -11.76 -13.97
C ARG A 47 -0.11 -11.27 -12.66
N HIS A 48 -0.32 -10.01 -12.29
CA HIS A 48 0.24 -9.45 -11.06
C HIS A 48 -0.44 -9.98 -9.80
N ILE A 49 -1.74 -10.27 -9.83
CA ILE A 49 -2.46 -10.98 -8.75
C ILE A 49 -1.84 -12.37 -8.55
N GLN A 50 -1.56 -13.10 -9.64
CA GLN A 50 -0.94 -14.41 -9.55
C GLN A 50 0.47 -14.34 -8.95
N ILE A 51 1.30 -13.38 -9.36
CA ILE A 51 2.64 -13.17 -8.79
C ILE A 51 2.56 -12.90 -7.28
N LEU A 52 1.61 -12.07 -6.83
CA LEU A 52 1.41 -11.79 -5.41
C LEU A 52 0.93 -13.03 -4.65
N LEU A 53 0.09 -13.86 -5.26
CA LEU A 53 -0.38 -15.10 -4.66
C LEU A 53 0.75 -16.12 -4.52
N ASP A 54 1.52 -16.34 -5.59
CA ASP A 54 2.65 -17.28 -5.63
C ASP A 54 3.77 -16.89 -4.66
N SER A 55 3.93 -15.60 -4.38
CA SER A 55 4.88 -15.09 -3.41
C SER A 55 4.36 -15.08 -1.96
N GLY A 56 3.12 -15.48 -1.73
CA GLY A 56 2.49 -15.48 -0.41
C GLY A 56 2.10 -14.10 0.14
N ILE A 57 2.32 -13.01 -0.63
CA ILE A 57 1.98 -11.64 -0.21
C ILE A 57 0.47 -11.44 -0.10
N ILE A 58 -0.30 -12.13 -0.94
CA ILE A 58 -1.75 -12.24 -0.80
C ILE A 58 -2.15 -13.68 -0.62
N ARG A 59 -3.31 -13.88 0.00
CA ARG A 59 -3.89 -15.22 0.22
C ARG A 59 -5.36 -15.23 -0.14
N VAL A 60 -5.88 -16.41 -0.48
CA VAL A 60 -7.32 -16.64 -0.67
C VAL A 60 -7.95 -16.85 0.70
N ILE A 61 -8.98 -16.07 1.01
CA ILE A 61 -9.73 -16.19 2.27
C ILE A 61 -11.10 -16.86 2.07
N LYS A 62 -11.60 -16.85 0.84
CA LYS A 62 -12.92 -17.40 0.51
C LYS A 62 -12.98 -17.77 -0.95
N GLU A 63 -13.66 -18.86 -1.25
CA GLU A 63 -14.08 -19.22 -2.60
C GLU A 63 -15.61 -19.30 -2.67
N LYS A 64 -16.18 -18.70 -3.70
CA LYS A 64 -17.61 -18.73 -3.94
C LYS A 64 -17.89 -19.26 -5.35
N LYS A 65 -18.70 -20.30 -5.45
CA LYS A 65 -19.12 -20.82 -6.75
C LYS A 65 -20.21 -19.91 -7.32
N VAL A 66 -19.92 -19.28 -8.46
CA VAL A 66 -20.85 -18.43 -9.19
C VAL A 66 -21.07 -19.08 -10.56
N LYS A 67 -22.24 -19.66 -10.76
CA LYS A 67 -22.54 -20.51 -11.93
C LYS A 67 -21.54 -21.66 -12.06
N SER A 68 -20.78 -21.72 -13.14
CA SER A 68 -19.74 -22.73 -13.43
C SER A 68 -18.32 -22.32 -13.04
N VAL A 69 -18.14 -21.11 -12.49
CA VAL A 69 -16.81 -20.55 -12.16
C VAL A 69 -16.68 -20.36 -10.66
N SER A 70 -15.52 -20.72 -10.10
CA SER A 70 -15.18 -20.42 -8.70
C SER A 70 -14.51 -19.05 -8.63
N GLU A 71 -15.13 -18.10 -7.94
CA GLU A 71 -14.55 -16.81 -7.63
C GLU A 71 -13.76 -16.88 -6.32
N LYS A 72 -12.47 -16.47 -6.39
CA LYS A 72 -11.59 -16.40 -5.24
C LYS A 72 -11.57 -14.98 -4.70
N TYR A 73 -11.67 -14.84 -3.38
CA TYR A 73 -11.52 -13.60 -2.65
C TYR A 73 -10.13 -13.53 -2.03
N TYR A 74 -9.41 -12.49 -2.33
CA TYR A 74 -8.01 -12.28 -1.91
C TYR A 74 -7.94 -11.23 -0.82
N THR A 75 -7.02 -11.42 0.12
CA THR A 75 -6.61 -10.40 1.11
C THR A 75 -5.10 -10.37 1.23
N LEU A 76 -4.56 -9.32 1.85
CA LEU A 76 -3.14 -9.26 2.16
C LEU A 76 -2.78 -10.26 3.26
N ASN A 77 -1.63 -10.90 3.10
CA ASN A 77 -0.94 -11.56 4.19
C ASN A 77 -0.03 -10.52 4.86
N GLU A 78 -0.48 -9.94 5.98
CA GLU A 78 0.16 -8.77 6.59
C GLU A 78 1.61 -9.03 6.99
N ASP A 79 1.93 -10.22 7.43
CA ASP A 79 3.29 -10.60 7.82
C ASP A 79 4.22 -10.65 6.60
N GLU A 80 3.72 -11.13 5.46
CA GLU A 80 4.47 -11.21 4.22
C GLU A 80 4.44 -9.91 3.40
N ALA A 81 3.45 -9.05 3.60
CA ALA A 81 3.32 -7.77 2.89
C ALA A 81 4.20 -6.65 3.48
N ARG A 82 5.05 -6.96 4.44
CA ARG A 82 6.00 -6.01 5.04
C ARG A 82 7.39 -6.15 4.41
N LEU A 83 8.06 -5.02 4.23
CA LEU A 83 9.48 -5.01 3.87
C LEU A 83 10.32 -5.47 5.06
N ASP A 84 11.07 -6.56 4.89
CA ASP A 84 12.07 -6.99 5.86
C ASP A 84 13.32 -6.10 5.71
N ALA A 85 13.79 -5.53 6.83
CA ALA A 85 15.01 -4.72 6.88
C ALA A 85 16.23 -5.48 6.35
N ARG A 86 16.27 -6.82 6.49
CA ARG A 86 17.35 -7.67 5.96
C ARG A 86 17.35 -7.73 4.44
N GLU A 87 16.18 -7.81 3.82
CA GLU A 87 16.03 -7.79 2.36
C GLU A 87 16.38 -6.41 1.79
N TRP A 88 15.94 -5.34 2.46
CA TRP A 88 16.31 -3.98 2.10
C TRP A 88 17.82 -3.74 2.15
N LYS A 89 18.51 -4.28 3.17
CA LYS A 89 19.97 -4.19 3.29
C LYS A 89 20.72 -4.88 2.15
N LYS A 90 20.17 -5.94 1.56
CA LYS A 90 20.77 -6.68 0.44
C LYS A 90 20.59 -6.00 -0.92
N ALA A 91 19.63 -5.10 -1.03
CA ALA A 91 19.37 -4.39 -2.28
C ALA A 91 20.52 -3.44 -2.62
N SER A 92 20.93 -3.42 -3.88
CA SER A 92 21.92 -2.47 -4.40
C SER A 92 21.42 -1.03 -4.34
N HIS A 93 22.32 -0.05 -4.42
CA HIS A 93 21.94 1.36 -4.43
C HIS A 93 20.97 1.68 -5.58
N GLN A 94 21.21 1.13 -6.77
CA GLN A 94 20.35 1.35 -7.92
C GLN A 94 18.95 0.76 -7.72
N GLU A 95 18.84 -0.43 -7.14
CA GLU A 95 17.55 -1.03 -6.79
C GLU A 95 16.79 -0.18 -5.78
N LYS A 96 17.46 0.29 -4.72
CA LYS A 96 16.87 1.20 -3.72
C LYS A 96 16.35 2.48 -4.35
N LEU A 97 17.10 3.11 -5.25
CA LEU A 97 16.65 4.31 -5.98
C LEU A 97 15.42 4.01 -6.83
N ASN A 98 15.39 2.88 -7.55
CA ASN A 98 14.23 2.48 -8.34
C ASN A 98 12.99 2.27 -7.46
N TYR A 99 13.14 1.61 -6.30
CA TYR A 99 12.03 1.36 -5.37
C TYR A 99 11.46 2.66 -4.80
N ILE A 100 12.32 3.59 -4.38
CA ILE A 100 11.89 4.92 -3.91
C ILE A 100 11.19 5.69 -5.02
N SER A 101 11.71 5.65 -6.25
CA SER A 101 11.07 6.30 -7.40
C SER A 101 9.66 5.75 -7.67
N TYR A 102 9.47 4.43 -7.64
CA TYR A 102 8.15 3.81 -7.78
C TYR A 102 7.19 4.19 -6.66
N TYR A 103 7.71 4.25 -5.42
CA TYR A 103 6.93 4.68 -4.27
C TYR A 103 6.45 6.12 -4.43
N GLN A 104 7.33 7.04 -4.80
CA GLN A 104 6.99 8.45 -5.05
C GLN A 104 5.99 8.62 -6.19
N LEU A 105 6.18 7.90 -7.32
CA LEU A 105 5.22 7.91 -8.42
C LEU A 105 3.83 7.40 -8.00
N SER A 106 3.79 6.39 -7.12
CA SER A 106 2.53 5.89 -6.56
C SER A 106 1.83 6.95 -5.72
N LEU A 107 2.54 7.67 -4.86
CA LEU A 107 1.98 8.76 -4.07
C LEU A 107 1.47 9.91 -4.95
N MET A 108 2.24 10.30 -5.95
CA MET A 108 1.82 11.31 -6.92
C MET A 108 0.54 10.90 -7.66
N SER A 109 0.47 9.66 -8.12
CA SER A 109 -0.74 9.13 -8.78
C SER A 109 -1.96 9.16 -7.85
N GLN A 110 -1.78 8.85 -6.56
CA GLN A 110 -2.87 8.91 -5.57
C GLN A 110 -3.34 10.36 -5.36
N TYR A 111 -2.40 11.30 -5.25
CA TYR A 111 -2.73 12.71 -5.09
C TYR A 111 -3.44 13.28 -6.33
N GLN A 112 -2.97 12.96 -7.53
CA GLN A 112 -3.67 13.34 -8.77
C GLN A 112 -5.11 12.81 -8.83
N ASN A 113 -5.32 11.56 -8.40
CA ASN A 113 -6.66 10.98 -8.35
C ASN A 113 -7.55 11.64 -7.27
N TYR A 114 -6.96 12.07 -6.17
CA TYR A 114 -7.64 12.85 -5.14
C TYR A 114 -8.09 14.23 -5.69
N LEU A 115 -7.19 14.98 -6.33
CA LEU A 115 -7.52 16.27 -6.94
C LEU A 115 -8.65 16.15 -7.98
N LYS A 116 -8.60 15.15 -8.86
CA LYS A 116 -9.70 14.88 -9.82
C LYS A 116 -11.04 14.60 -9.14
N LYS A 117 -11.05 14.06 -7.93
CA LYS A 117 -12.28 13.85 -7.16
C LYS A 117 -12.79 15.18 -6.57
N LEU A 118 -11.89 16.01 -6.03
CA LEU A 118 -12.25 17.33 -5.53
C LEU A 118 -12.90 18.21 -6.62
N GLU A 119 -12.29 18.23 -7.81
CA GLU A 119 -12.84 18.93 -8.98
C GLU A 119 -14.27 18.46 -9.30
N LYS A 120 -14.49 17.14 -9.35
CA LYS A 120 -15.83 16.58 -9.65
C LYS A 120 -16.87 16.86 -8.58
N GLN A 121 -16.45 17.04 -7.34
CA GLN A 121 -17.33 17.31 -6.20
C GLN A 121 -17.53 18.81 -5.95
N ASN A 122 -16.89 19.69 -6.75
CA ASN A 122 -16.81 21.13 -6.49
C ASN A 122 -16.40 21.45 -5.05
N CYS A 123 -15.49 20.63 -4.48
CA CYS A 123 -14.99 20.83 -3.14
C CYS A 123 -13.76 21.75 -3.20
N PRO A 124 -13.83 22.98 -2.62
CA PRO A 124 -12.74 23.94 -2.72
C PRO A 124 -11.57 23.65 -1.78
N GLU A 125 -11.75 22.79 -0.80
CA GLU A 125 -10.75 22.54 0.25
C GLU A 125 -9.90 21.32 -0.06
N ASP A 126 -8.59 21.53 -0.23
CA ASP A 126 -7.59 20.46 -0.28
C ASP A 126 -7.14 20.13 1.15
N GLY A 127 -7.52 18.96 1.63
CA GLY A 127 -7.13 18.46 2.94
C GLY A 127 -5.78 17.72 2.96
N ALA A 128 -5.01 17.73 1.86
CA ALA A 128 -3.68 17.15 1.82
C ALA A 128 -2.66 18.05 2.52
N THR A 129 -1.72 17.42 3.21
CA THR A 129 -0.62 18.13 3.89
C THR A 129 0.72 17.52 3.48
N PHE A 130 1.74 18.34 3.35
CA PHE A 130 3.11 17.95 3.06
C PHE A 130 4.01 18.58 4.11
N SER A 131 4.87 17.76 4.71
CA SER A 131 5.84 18.24 5.68
C SER A 131 7.24 17.74 5.32
N LEU A 132 8.20 18.64 5.35
CA LEU A 132 9.62 18.37 5.28
C LEU A 132 10.25 18.97 6.52
N VAL A 133 10.89 18.15 7.34
CA VAL A 133 11.50 18.57 8.59
C VAL A 133 12.90 17.95 8.68
N GLU A 134 13.89 18.73 8.99
CA GLU A 134 15.24 18.28 9.32
C GLU A 134 15.40 18.27 10.84
N LEU A 135 15.71 17.11 11.40
CA LEU A 135 15.93 16.92 12.82
C LEU A 135 17.42 16.65 13.06
N LYS A 136 18.05 17.49 13.87
CA LYS A 136 19.41 17.25 14.35
C LYS A 136 19.34 16.67 15.76
N ILE A 137 19.32 15.34 15.84
CA ILE A 137 19.19 14.58 17.08
C ILE A 137 20.21 13.45 17.09
N ASP A 138 20.59 12.95 18.27
CA ASP A 138 21.47 11.79 18.40
C ASP A 138 20.74 10.47 18.09
N ASP A 139 21.52 9.38 18.01
CA ASP A 139 20.99 8.06 17.64
C ASP A 139 19.98 7.51 18.64
N GLU A 140 20.13 7.82 19.92
CA GLU A 140 19.20 7.36 20.98
C GLU A 140 17.86 8.06 20.87
N SER A 141 17.87 9.39 20.79
CA SER A 141 16.66 10.20 20.55
C SER A 141 15.99 9.88 19.21
N PHE A 142 16.77 9.56 18.17
CA PHE A 142 16.22 9.15 16.89
C PHE A 142 15.52 7.80 16.98
N LYS A 143 16.09 6.85 17.72
CA LYS A 143 15.46 5.55 17.96
C LYS A 143 14.14 5.69 18.75
N GLU A 144 14.12 6.56 19.74
CA GLU A 144 12.91 6.88 20.50
C GLU A 144 11.82 7.46 19.59
N PHE A 145 12.18 8.47 18.78
CA PHE A 145 11.28 9.05 17.77
C PHE A 145 10.72 8.00 16.82
N GLN A 146 11.55 7.08 16.31
CA GLN A 146 11.08 6.00 15.43
C GLN A 146 10.09 5.07 16.14
N ASN A 147 10.34 4.74 17.41
CA ASN A 147 9.45 3.89 18.20
C ASN A 147 8.09 4.57 18.42
N GLU A 148 8.07 5.83 18.87
CA GLU A 148 6.85 6.61 19.06
C GLU A 148 6.03 6.74 17.78
N LEU A 149 6.70 7.03 16.64
CA LEU A 149 6.06 7.11 15.34
C LEU A 149 5.41 5.78 14.94
N ASN A 150 6.11 4.66 15.14
CA ASN A 150 5.59 3.33 14.86
C ASN A 150 4.40 2.97 15.77
N GLU A 151 4.48 3.32 17.06
CA GLU A 151 3.37 3.12 18.00
C GLU A 151 2.15 3.94 17.59
N LEU A 152 2.34 5.21 17.22
CA LEU A 152 1.28 6.09 16.76
C LEU A 152 0.58 5.52 15.52
N ILE A 153 1.34 5.13 14.50
CA ILE A 153 0.80 4.54 13.27
C ILE A 153 0.05 3.25 13.59
N THR A 154 0.64 2.36 14.39
CA THR A 154 0.05 1.07 14.77
C THR A 154 -1.26 1.26 15.54
N LYS A 155 -1.30 2.17 16.49
CA LYS A 155 -2.50 2.51 17.26
C LYS A 155 -3.66 2.91 16.35
N TYR A 156 -3.43 3.83 15.43
CA TYR A 156 -4.48 4.29 14.51
C TYR A 156 -4.83 3.25 13.46
N TYR A 157 -3.88 2.47 12.98
CA TYR A 157 -4.14 1.37 12.06
C TYR A 157 -5.11 0.32 12.63
N HIS A 158 -4.93 -0.04 13.91
CA HIS A 158 -5.85 -0.97 14.59
C HIS A 158 -7.18 -0.34 15.00
N THR A 159 -7.20 0.97 15.27
CA THR A 159 -8.45 1.67 15.62
C THR A 159 -9.38 1.76 14.42
N THR A 160 -8.86 1.94 13.20
CA THR A 160 -9.66 2.00 11.97
C THR A 160 -10.39 0.69 11.67
N SER A 161 -9.86 -0.44 12.12
CA SER A 161 -10.51 -1.76 11.94
C SER A 161 -11.76 -1.93 12.83
N LYS A 162 -11.89 -1.15 13.91
CA LYS A 162 -13.01 -1.25 14.88
C LYS A 162 -14.14 -0.25 14.61
N ASN A 163 -13.85 0.85 13.94
CA ASN A 163 -14.81 1.94 13.70
C ASN A 163 -15.17 2.05 12.22
N ASN A 164 -15.87 1.04 11.69
CA ASN A 164 -16.51 1.11 10.36
C ASN A 164 -17.76 2.02 10.38
N GLY A 165 -17.63 3.25 10.90
CA GLY A 165 -18.67 4.25 10.76
C GLY A 165 -18.89 4.59 9.28
N LYS A 166 -20.14 4.77 8.85
CA LYS A 166 -20.54 5.09 7.47
C LYS A 166 -19.83 6.35 6.91
N ASP A 167 -19.25 7.19 7.77
CA ASP A 167 -18.62 8.47 7.44
C ASP A 167 -17.08 8.43 7.48
N ALA A 168 -16.47 7.27 7.71
CA ALA A 168 -15.02 7.16 7.76
C ALA A 168 -14.39 7.23 6.36
N THR A 169 -13.54 8.22 6.13
CA THR A 169 -12.79 8.38 4.87
C THR A 169 -11.40 7.77 4.98
N VAL A 170 -10.94 7.12 3.92
CA VAL A 170 -9.58 6.57 3.85
C VAL A 170 -8.58 7.72 3.65
N ARG A 171 -7.56 7.79 4.50
CA ARG A 171 -6.44 8.71 4.40
C ARG A 171 -5.15 7.92 4.21
N THR A 172 -4.35 8.29 3.21
CA THR A 172 -3.02 7.72 2.99
C THR A 172 -2.00 8.56 3.74
N ILE A 173 -1.26 7.94 4.64
CA ILE A 173 -0.14 8.55 5.35
C ILE A 173 1.13 7.89 4.81
N ALA A 174 2.08 8.71 4.39
CA ALA A 174 3.36 8.28 3.86
C ALA A 174 4.47 8.95 4.67
N VAL A 175 5.40 8.15 5.19
CA VAL A 175 6.56 8.65 5.93
C VAL A 175 7.82 8.15 5.22
N THR A 176 8.74 9.04 4.97
CA THR A 176 10.07 8.73 4.44
C THR A 176 11.11 9.35 5.37
N ILE A 177 12.03 8.53 5.86
CA ILE A 177 13.16 8.96 6.68
C ILE A 177 14.42 8.72 5.87
N ILE A 178 15.21 9.77 5.64
CA ILE A 178 16.46 9.71 4.90
C ILE A 178 17.55 10.19 5.88
N PRO A 179 18.43 9.29 6.33
CA PRO A 179 19.54 9.69 7.18
C PRO A 179 20.55 10.51 6.36
N ASP A 180 21.19 11.46 7.02
CA ASP A 180 22.39 12.11 6.50
C ASP A 180 23.56 11.11 6.53
N ALA A 181 24.49 11.18 5.54
CA ALA A 181 25.58 10.20 5.37
C ALA A 181 26.88 10.70 5.96
#